data_6087c38c2764e207b4b5085082c2833f
#
_entry.id   6087c38c2764e207b4b5085082c2833f
#
_cell.length_a   1.000
_cell.length_b   1.000
_cell.length_c   1.000
_cell.angle_alpha   90.00
_cell.angle_beta   90.00
_cell.angle_gamma   90.00
#
_symmetry.space_group_name_H-M   'P 1'
#
loop_
_entity.id
_entity.type
_entity.pdbx_description
1 polymer ?
#
loop_
_entity_poly.entity_id
_entity_poly.type
_entity_poly.pdbx_seq_one_letter_code
_entity_poly.pdbx_strand_id
1 'polypeptide(L)'
;MNFDTIVTQLQFTACIEKALLKEFAYHQREIELRSLTAYKGENFDFELCSQRPAMRLAVVIYLLCEQYKKYQKIGVPENMIWDTFRDVALRAELYFQKIGEVGLDQDDVVWFRHIMETEIFQIGSLQFQPFEMMYVEEPMDGFDFIYIENAKEMLPPGSRVLNCHIPRGADLSRENVEISIQSAKQFFSEIFPDAGFRAILCYSWLLYPDMIRHLPADS
;
A
#
# COMPACT_ATOMS: atom_id res chain seq x y z
N MET A 1 13.23 -6.53 -15.25
CA MET A 1 11.95 -5.86 -15.55
C MET A 1 12.28 -4.48 -16.09
N ASN A 2 11.60 -3.99 -17.13
CA ASN A 2 11.77 -2.64 -17.66
C ASN A 2 10.49 -1.82 -17.46
N PHE A 3 10.57 -0.51 -17.72
CA PHE A 3 9.49 0.44 -17.50
C PHE A 3 8.20 0.06 -18.28
N ASP A 4 8.34 -0.21 -19.58
CA ASP A 4 7.19 -0.54 -20.44
C ASP A 4 6.48 -1.82 -19.96
N THR A 5 7.25 -2.81 -19.49
CA THR A 5 6.65 -4.03 -18.92
C THR A 5 5.82 -3.74 -17.68
N ILE A 6 6.32 -2.88 -16.76
CA ILE A 6 5.55 -2.49 -15.57
C ILE A 6 4.26 -1.77 -15.99
N VAL A 7 4.35 -0.80 -16.91
CA VAL A 7 3.19 -0.05 -17.40
C VAL A 7 2.14 -0.99 -17.99
N THR A 8 2.55 -1.93 -18.83
CA THR A 8 1.65 -2.92 -19.44
C THR A 8 0.97 -3.81 -18.39
N GLN A 9 1.72 -4.30 -17.41
CA GLN A 9 1.20 -5.20 -16.38
C GLN A 9 0.25 -4.52 -15.39
N LEU A 10 0.41 -3.22 -15.17
CA LEU A 10 -0.47 -2.45 -14.31
C LEU A 10 -1.82 -2.10 -14.95
N GLN A 11 -1.96 -2.29 -16.27
CA GLN A 11 -3.23 -2.16 -17.00
C GLN A 11 -3.92 -0.79 -16.83
N PHE A 12 -3.15 0.28 -16.91
CA PHE A 12 -3.70 1.63 -16.89
C PHE A 12 -4.73 1.86 -18.01
N THR A 13 -5.64 2.82 -17.82
CA THR A 13 -6.44 3.31 -18.95
C THR A 13 -5.53 3.86 -20.05
N ALA A 14 -5.97 3.72 -21.31
CA ALA A 14 -5.17 4.12 -22.47
C ALA A 14 -4.67 5.58 -22.42
N CYS A 15 -5.42 6.47 -21.78
CA CYS A 15 -5.05 7.86 -21.61
C CYS A 15 -3.85 8.00 -20.67
N ILE A 16 -3.88 7.34 -19.53
CA ILE A 16 -2.80 7.36 -18.52
C ILE A 16 -1.57 6.66 -19.08
N GLU A 17 -1.73 5.46 -19.65
CA GLU A 17 -0.64 4.72 -20.28
C GLU A 17 0.12 5.56 -21.30
N LYS A 18 -0.60 6.16 -22.26
CA LYS A 18 0.00 7.00 -23.30
C LYS A 18 0.73 8.21 -22.72
N ALA A 19 0.14 8.87 -21.72
CA ALA A 19 0.77 10.02 -21.09
C ALA A 19 2.03 9.61 -20.31
N LEU A 20 1.99 8.49 -19.59
CA LEU A 20 3.11 7.95 -18.83
C LEU A 20 4.29 7.55 -19.73
N LEU A 21 4.02 6.82 -20.83
CA LEU A 21 5.05 6.47 -21.82
C LEU A 21 5.67 7.72 -22.47
N LYS A 22 4.86 8.72 -22.75
CA LYS A 22 5.34 10.01 -23.27
C LYS A 22 6.21 10.74 -22.24
N GLU A 23 5.77 10.79 -20.97
CA GLU A 23 6.52 11.40 -19.88
C GLU A 23 7.90 10.74 -19.73
N PHE A 24 7.95 9.40 -19.74
CA PHE A 24 9.19 8.65 -19.66
C PHE A 24 10.10 8.93 -20.87
N ALA A 25 9.57 8.91 -22.10
CA ALA A 25 10.35 9.16 -23.30
C ALA A 25 11.02 10.55 -23.32
N TYR A 26 10.32 11.59 -22.82
CA TYR A 26 10.86 12.96 -22.80
C TYR A 26 11.75 13.27 -21.59
N HIS A 27 11.58 12.58 -20.48
CA HIS A 27 12.21 12.91 -19.20
C HIS A 27 12.98 11.73 -18.56
N GLN A 28 13.33 10.70 -19.33
CA GLN A 28 13.96 9.49 -18.83
C GLN A 28 15.13 9.77 -17.87
N ARG A 29 16.08 10.60 -18.30
CA ARG A 29 17.26 10.95 -17.48
C ARG A 29 16.88 11.65 -16.16
N GLU A 30 15.87 12.49 -16.19
CA GLU A 30 15.39 13.17 -15.00
C GLU A 30 14.71 12.17 -14.04
N ILE A 31 13.87 11.27 -14.57
CA ILE A 31 13.21 10.21 -13.81
C ILE A 31 14.25 9.31 -13.13
N GLU A 32 15.27 8.87 -13.87
CA GLU A 32 16.38 8.08 -13.34
C GLU A 32 17.12 8.80 -12.22
N LEU A 33 17.45 10.07 -12.38
CA LEU A 33 18.12 10.85 -11.33
C LEU A 33 17.25 11.02 -10.08
N ARG A 34 15.97 11.36 -10.24
CA ARG A 34 15.05 11.54 -9.12
C ARG A 34 14.78 10.22 -8.39
N SER A 35 14.79 9.09 -9.09
CA SER A 35 14.62 7.79 -8.44
C SER A 35 15.71 7.47 -7.42
N LEU A 36 16.90 8.06 -7.54
CA LEU A 36 18.00 7.86 -6.61
C LEU A 36 17.76 8.46 -5.22
N THR A 37 16.91 9.46 -5.13
CA THR A 37 16.62 10.21 -3.88
C THR A 37 15.15 10.16 -3.48
N ALA A 38 14.27 9.61 -4.33
CA ALA A 38 12.82 9.71 -4.22
C ALA A 38 12.24 9.39 -2.83
N TYR A 39 12.78 8.37 -2.15
CA TYR A 39 12.32 7.88 -0.84
C TYR A 39 13.42 7.91 0.23
N LYS A 40 14.37 8.85 0.13
CA LYS A 40 15.45 9.00 1.11
C LYS A 40 15.17 10.04 2.22
N GLY A 41 14.04 10.72 2.14
CA GLY A 41 13.59 11.66 3.18
C GLY A 41 13.17 10.96 4.46
N GLU A 42 13.20 11.70 5.56
CA GLU A 42 12.71 11.26 6.87
C GLU A 42 11.27 11.76 7.09
N ASN A 43 10.52 11.09 7.94
CA ASN A 43 9.22 11.53 8.44
C ASN A 43 8.21 12.00 7.37
N PHE A 44 8.11 11.28 6.26
CA PHE A 44 7.21 11.59 5.14
C PHE A 44 7.60 12.81 4.28
N ASP A 45 8.76 13.40 4.52
CA ASP A 45 9.29 14.51 3.72
C ASP A 45 10.17 13.96 2.58
N PHE A 46 9.52 13.41 1.57
CA PHE A 46 10.21 12.89 0.40
C PHE A 46 10.36 13.98 -0.68
N GLU A 47 11.57 14.13 -1.24
CA GLU A 47 11.83 15.07 -2.34
C GLU A 47 10.84 14.88 -3.50
N LEU A 48 10.40 13.63 -3.74
CA LEU A 48 9.45 13.31 -4.78
C LEU A 48 8.10 14.01 -4.59
N CYS A 49 7.67 14.30 -3.36
CA CYS A 49 6.42 14.99 -3.07
C CYS A 49 6.37 16.41 -3.65
N SER A 50 7.52 17.09 -3.80
CA SER A 50 7.62 18.41 -4.38
C SER A 50 7.50 18.45 -5.92
N GLN A 51 7.56 17.29 -6.58
CA GLN A 51 7.55 17.19 -8.03
C GLN A 51 6.12 17.33 -8.61
N ARG A 52 6.03 17.66 -9.89
CA ARG A 52 4.76 17.68 -10.63
C ARG A 52 4.11 16.29 -10.66
N PRO A 53 2.77 16.18 -10.69
CA PRO A 53 2.05 14.92 -10.55
C PRO A 53 2.49 13.81 -11.52
N ALA A 54 2.69 14.15 -12.80
CA ALA A 54 3.15 13.19 -13.81
C ALA A 54 4.56 12.66 -13.53
N MET A 55 5.47 13.51 -13.02
CA MET A 55 6.81 13.10 -12.62
C MET A 55 6.76 12.16 -11.42
N ARG A 56 5.90 12.44 -10.42
CA ARG A 56 5.69 11.55 -9.26
C ARG A 56 5.31 10.15 -9.73
N LEU A 57 4.31 10.04 -10.62
CA LEU A 57 3.88 8.76 -11.15
C LEU A 57 5.00 8.05 -11.94
N ALA A 58 5.68 8.77 -12.84
CA ALA A 58 6.74 8.17 -13.66
C ALA A 58 7.91 7.65 -12.81
N VAL A 59 8.33 8.39 -11.77
CA VAL A 59 9.38 7.95 -10.85
C VAL A 59 8.96 6.74 -10.03
N VAL A 60 7.71 6.72 -9.52
CA VAL A 60 7.17 5.55 -8.81
C VAL A 60 7.18 4.32 -9.71
N ILE A 61 6.66 4.41 -10.93
CA ILE A 61 6.66 3.29 -11.90
C ILE A 61 8.09 2.83 -12.22
N TYR A 62 9.04 3.74 -12.38
CA TYR A 62 10.44 3.39 -12.61
C TYR A 62 11.03 2.61 -11.43
N LEU A 63 10.73 3.01 -10.20
CA LEU A 63 11.17 2.31 -8.99
C LEU A 63 10.55 0.92 -8.86
N LEU A 64 9.34 0.69 -9.34
CA LEU A 64 8.73 -0.64 -9.33
C LEU A 64 9.55 -1.67 -10.12
N CYS A 65 10.36 -1.27 -11.11
CA CYS A 65 11.27 -2.17 -11.83
C CYS A 65 12.27 -2.88 -10.90
N GLU A 66 12.79 -2.15 -9.92
CA GLU A 66 13.71 -2.72 -8.91
C GLU A 66 12.94 -3.38 -7.76
N GLN A 67 11.80 -2.82 -7.37
CA GLN A 67 10.97 -3.42 -6.33
C GLN A 67 10.47 -4.81 -6.71
N TYR A 68 10.09 -5.03 -7.97
CA TYR A 68 9.72 -6.35 -8.46
C TYR A 68 10.77 -7.41 -8.12
N LYS A 69 12.07 -7.10 -8.35
CA LYS A 69 13.17 -8.02 -8.02
C LYS A 69 13.30 -8.26 -6.51
N LYS A 70 13.05 -7.23 -5.69
CA LYS A 70 13.11 -7.37 -4.22
C LYS A 70 12.00 -8.27 -3.71
N TYR A 71 10.75 -8.08 -4.18
CA TYR A 71 9.63 -8.96 -3.85
C TYR A 71 9.88 -10.41 -4.30
N GLN A 72 10.40 -10.61 -5.51
CA GLN A 72 10.79 -11.94 -5.98
C GLN A 72 11.88 -12.58 -5.10
N LYS A 73 12.88 -11.80 -4.68
CA LYS A 73 14.00 -12.29 -3.87
C LYS A 73 13.56 -12.83 -2.51
N ILE A 74 12.53 -12.26 -1.91
CA ILE A 74 11.96 -12.77 -0.65
C ILE A 74 10.92 -13.86 -0.85
N GLY A 75 10.66 -14.29 -2.09
CA GLY A 75 9.78 -15.41 -2.39
C GLY A 75 8.30 -15.06 -2.56
N VAL A 76 7.95 -13.77 -2.74
CA VAL A 76 6.55 -13.38 -2.97
C VAL A 76 6.05 -13.93 -4.30
N PRO A 77 4.88 -14.59 -4.35
CA PRO A 77 4.27 -15.06 -5.59
C PRO A 77 4.04 -13.93 -6.59
N GLU A 78 4.28 -14.21 -7.87
CA GLU A 78 4.24 -13.18 -8.91
C GLU A 78 2.88 -12.46 -9.00
N ASN A 79 1.79 -13.20 -8.92
CA ASN A 79 0.45 -12.61 -8.91
C ASN A 79 0.26 -11.62 -7.74
N MET A 80 0.76 -11.94 -6.55
CA MET A 80 0.69 -11.07 -5.37
C MET A 80 1.55 -9.81 -5.54
N ILE A 81 2.70 -9.91 -6.22
CA ILE A 81 3.51 -8.73 -6.56
C ILE A 81 2.69 -7.78 -7.43
N TRP A 82 2.05 -8.31 -8.48
CA TRP A 82 1.24 -7.50 -9.38
C TRP A 82 0.00 -6.92 -8.69
N ASP A 83 -0.67 -7.70 -7.86
CA ASP A 83 -1.81 -7.23 -7.08
C ASP A 83 -1.40 -6.07 -6.16
N THR A 84 -0.24 -6.18 -5.50
CA THR A 84 0.31 -5.11 -4.66
C THR A 84 0.64 -3.84 -5.47
N PHE A 85 1.25 -4.00 -6.65
CA PHE A 85 1.63 -2.86 -7.49
C PHE A 85 0.43 -2.19 -8.17
N ARG A 86 -0.69 -2.89 -8.36
CA ARG A 86 -1.94 -2.32 -8.89
C ARG A 86 -2.53 -1.21 -8.03
N ASP A 87 -2.16 -1.10 -6.75
CA ASP A 87 -2.53 0.05 -5.92
C ASP A 87 -2.02 1.36 -6.53
N VAL A 88 -0.83 1.35 -7.15
CA VAL A 88 -0.30 2.53 -7.86
C VAL A 88 -1.18 2.91 -9.04
N ALA A 89 -1.64 1.92 -9.83
CA ALA A 89 -2.53 2.19 -10.95
C ALA A 89 -3.90 2.69 -10.47
N LEU A 90 -4.47 2.07 -9.46
CA LEU A 90 -5.73 2.50 -8.86
C LEU A 90 -5.67 3.98 -8.42
N ARG A 91 -4.62 4.38 -7.71
CA ARG A 91 -4.48 5.75 -7.23
C ARG A 91 -4.24 6.75 -8.35
N ALA A 92 -3.48 6.38 -9.39
CA ALA A 92 -3.32 7.22 -10.57
C ALA A 92 -4.64 7.42 -11.33
N GLU A 93 -5.47 6.37 -11.46
CA GLU A 93 -6.81 6.48 -12.06
C GLU A 93 -7.72 7.39 -11.24
N LEU A 94 -7.71 7.25 -9.92
CA LEU A 94 -8.51 8.09 -9.02
C LEU A 94 -8.05 9.56 -9.07
N TYR A 95 -6.74 9.80 -9.14
CA TYR A 95 -6.19 11.14 -9.31
C TYR A 95 -6.66 11.74 -10.64
N PHE A 96 -6.56 10.98 -11.74
CA PHE A 96 -7.03 11.41 -13.04
C PHE A 96 -8.54 11.73 -13.06
N GLN A 97 -9.35 10.87 -12.44
CA GLN A 97 -10.80 11.10 -12.33
C GLN A 97 -11.14 12.38 -11.53
N LYS A 98 -10.37 12.65 -10.48
CA LYS A 98 -10.60 13.82 -9.60
C LYS A 98 -10.10 15.13 -10.19
N ILE A 99 -8.93 15.12 -10.84
CA ILE A 99 -8.19 16.32 -11.23
C ILE A 99 -8.23 16.55 -12.74
N GLY A 100 -8.38 15.50 -13.56
CA GLY A 100 -8.32 15.56 -15.03
C GLY A 100 -6.90 15.56 -15.58
N GLU A 101 -5.88 15.39 -14.74
CA GLU A 101 -4.47 15.32 -15.10
C GLU A 101 -3.88 13.97 -14.73
N VAL A 102 -2.92 13.47 -15.53
CA VAL A 102 -2.22 12.21 -15.22
C VAL A 102 -1.17 12.46 -14.14
N GLY A 103 -1.18 11.63 -13.10
CA GLY A 103 -0.21 11.76 -12.02
C GLY A 103 -0.62 11.08 -10.73
N LEU A 104 0.05 11.47 -9.64
CA LEU A 104 -0.23 11.03 -8.27
C LEU A 104 -0.37 12.23 -7.33
N ASP A 105 -1.16 12.07 -6.27
CA ASP A 105 -1.16 12.98 -5.13
C ASP A 105 0.14 12.84 -4.30
N GLN A 106 0.42 13.81 -3.44
CA GLN A 106 1.56 13.75 -2.51
C GLN A 106 1.35 12.65 -1.46
N ASP A 107 0.14 12.52 -0.95
CA ASP A 107 -0.21 11.50 0.05
C ASP A 107 -0.03 10.08 -0.52
N ASP A 108 -0.32 9.88 -1.82
CA ASP A 108 -0.08 8.61 -2.50
C ASP A 108 1.42 8.28 -2.57
N VAL A 109 2.27 9.28 -2.85
CA VAL A 109 3.73 9.10 -2.82
C VAL A 109 4.20 8.66 -1.43
N VAL A 110 3.69 9.31 -0.39
CA VAL A 110 4.01 8.93 1.01
C VAL A 110 3.57 7.50 1.30
N TRP A 111 2.37 7.11 0.88
CA TRP A 111 1.86 5.76 1.06
C TRP A 111 2.73 4.69 0.38
N PHE A 112 3.21 4.95 -0.84
CA PHE A 112 4.00 3.98 -1.60
C PHE A 112 5.38 3.68 -1.01
N ARG A 113 5.83 4.40 0.05
CA ARG A 113 7.03 3.99 0.79
C ARG A 113 6.93 2.54 1.26
N HIS A 114 5.75 2.07 1.65
CA HIS A 114 5.56 0.69 2.10
C HIS A 114 5.82 -0.32 0.98
N ILE A 115 5.50 0.03 -0.28
CA ILE A 115 5.90 -0.78 -1.44
C ILE A 115 7.41 -0.70 -1.63
N MET A 116 8.02 0.49 -1.53
CA MET A 116 9.46 0.71 -1.75
C MET A 116 10.33 0.06 -0.67
N GLU A 117 9.80 -0.14 0.53
CA GLU A 117 10.43 -0.85 1.65
C GLU A 117 10.13 -2.36 1.64
N THR A 118 9.29 -2.84 0.70
CA THR A 118 8.87 -4.25 0.59
C THR A 118 8.13 -4.72 1.85
N GLU A 119 7.29 -3.86 2.40
CA GLU A 119 6.59 -4.08 3.67
C GLU A 119 5.08 -4.29 3.52
N ILE A 120 4.50 -4.05 2.36
CA ILE A 120 3.06 -4.19 2.15
C ILE A 120 2.75 -5.22 1.07
N PHE A 121 1.70 -6.03 1.28
CA PHE A 121 1.31 -7.13 0.42
C PHE A 121 -0.21 -7.13 0.23
N GLN A 122 -0.67 -7.03 -1.02
CA GLN A 122 -2.07 -7.24 -1.36
C GLN A 122 -2.37 -8.73 -1.36
N ILE A 123 -3.28 -9.17 -0.49
CA ILE A 123 -3.66 -10.58 -0.35
C ILE A 123 -5.19 -10.66 -0.36
N GLY A 124 -5.75 -11.10 -1.47
CA GLY A 124 -7.19 -11.04 -1.70
C GLY A 124 -7.69 -9.60 -1.70
N SER A 125 -8.73 -9.30 -0.95
CA SER A 125 -9.34 -7.96 -0.88
C SER A 125 -8.60 -6.98 0.03
N LEU A 126 -7.61 -7.44 0.83
CA LEU A 126 -6.98 -6.64 1.87
C LEU A 126 -5.46 -6.51 1.64
N GLN A 127 -4.87 -5.49 2.26
CA GLN A 127 -3.42 -5.32 2.30
C GLN A 127 -2.90 -5.60 3.71
N PHE A 128 -1.75 -6.25 3.80
CA PHE A 128 -1.14 -6.62 5.08
C PHE A 128 0.29 -6.11 5.15
N GLN A 129 0.64 -5.55 6.31
CA GLN A 129 1.95 -4.98 6.60
C GLN A 129 2.50 -5.55 7.90
N PRO A 130 3.72 -6.09 7.93
CA PRO A 130 4.43 -6.37 9.18
C PRO A 130 4.56 -5.10 10.01
N PHE A 131 4.18 -5.19 11.28
CA PHE A 131 4.13 -4.04 12.15
C PHE A 131 4.49 -4.44 13.60
N GLU A 132 4.93 -3.48 14.40
CA GLU A 132 5.11 -3.66 15.83
C GLU A 132 4.00 -2.96 16.60
N MET A 133 3.40 -3.67 17.54
CA MET A 133 2.30 -3.14 18.33
C MET A 133 2.74 -1.93 19.12
N MET A 134 2.07 -0.83 18.91
CA MET A 134 2.21 0.42 19.67
C MET A 134 0.86 0.82 20.25
N TYR A 135 0.88 1.37 21.45
CA TYR A 135 -0.32 1.93 22.07
C TYR A 135 -0.19 3.45 22.13
N VAL A 136 -1.25 4.12 21.75
CA VAL A 136 -1.35 5.58 21.96
C VAL A 136 -1.62 5.81 23.43
N GLU A 137 -0.74 6.55 24.11
CA GLU A 137 -0.82 6.78 25.56
C GLU A 137 -1.74 7.94 25.91
N GLU A 138 -1.93 8.88 25.00
CA GLU A 138 -2.78 10.05 25.19
C GLU A 138 -3.94 10.06 24.18
N PRO A 139 -5.10 10.60 24.57
CA PRO A 139 -6.21 10.80 23.65
C PRO A 139 -5.74 11.68 22.48
N MET A 140 -5.91 11.21 21.27
CA MET A 140 -5.73 12.03 20.08
C MET A 140 -7.03 12.77 19.80
N ASP A 141 -6.97 14.09 19.67
CA ASP A 141 -8.15 14.91 19.33
C ASP A 141 -8.82 14.38 18.06
N GLY A 142 -10.11 14.10 18.17
CA GLY A 142 -10.93 13.60 17.07
C GLY A 142 -10.90 12.08 16.86
N PHE A 143 -10.27 11.31 17.77
CA PHE A 143 -10.31 9.85 17.75
C PHE A 143 -10.84 9.29 19.08
N ASP A 144 -11.93 8.55 19.02
CA ASP A 144 -12.42 7.72 20.12
C ASP A 144 -11.87 6.30 19.98
N PHE A 145 -11.06 5.86 20.93
CA PHE A 145 -10.55 4.50 20.97
C PHE A 145 -11.47 3.61 21.80
N ILE A 146 -11.78 2.43 21.25
CA ILE A 146 -12.45 1.38 22.04
C ILE A 146 -11.42 0.81 23.01
N TYR A 147 -11.65 1.02 24.30
CA TYR A 147 -10.80 0.44 25.33
C TYR A 147 -11.07 -1.07 25.45
N ILE A 148 -10.03 -1.88 25.33
CA ILE A 148 -10.07 -3.32 25.55
C ILE A 148 -9.32 -3.60 26.85
N GLU A 149 -10.04 -4.13 27.84
CA GLU A 149 -9.44 -4.53 29.11
C GLU A 149 -8.34 -5.59 28.88
N ASN A 150 -7.20 -5.43 29.55
CA ASN A 150 -6.04 -6.32 29.45
C ASN A 150 -5.39 -6.37 28.05
N ALA A 151 -5.69 -5.45 27.12
CA ALA A 151 -5.09 -5.47 25.77
C ALA A 151 -3.56 -5.47 25.81
N LYS A 152 -2.94 -4.66 26.67
CA LYS A 152 -1.47 -4.57 26.84
C LYS A 152 -0.86 -5.86 27.42
N GLU A 153 -1.60 -6.65 28.18
CA GLU A 153 -1.16 -7.94 28.69
C GLU A 153 -1.26 -9.04 27.61
N MET A 154 -2.36 -9.03 26.85
CA MET A 154 -2.58 -9.98 25.77
C MET A 154 -1.65 -9.74 24.60
N LEU A 155 -1.40 -8.48 24.26
CA LEU A 155 -0.58 -8.06 23.13
C LEU A 155 0.37 -6.92 23.58
N PRO A 156 1.48 -7.23 24.27
CA PRO A 156 2.41 -6.22 24.76
C PRO A 156 2.95 -5.29 23.67
N PRO A 157 3.31 -4.03 24.02
CA PRO A 157 4.04 -3.13 23.11
C PRO A 157 5.27 -3.84 22.53
N GLY A 158 5.57 -3.59 21.24
CA GLY A 158 6.65 -4.27 20.52
C GLY A 158 6.32 -5.69 20.04
N SER A 159 5.13 -6.22 20.34
CA SER A 159 4.69 -7.50 19.76
C SER A 159 4.60 -7.38 18.25
N ARG A 160 5.14 -8.34 17.52
CA ARG A 160 5.00 -8.40 16.07
C ARG A 160 3.56 -8.73 15.67
N VAL A 161 3.01 -7.92 14.80
CA VAL A 161 1.62 -8.05 14.33
C VAL A 161 1.56 -7.78 12.83
N LEU A 162 0.45 -8.14 12.21
CA LEU A 162 0.14 -7.74 10.84
C LEU A 162 -0.88 -6.60 10.90
N ASN A 163 -0.50 -5.42 10.42
CA ASN A 163 -1.46 -4.34 10.22
C ASN A 163 -2.22 -4.59 8.93
N CYS A 164 -3.54 -4.67 9.03
CA CYS A 164 -4.44 -4.88 7.91
C CYS A 164 -4.99 -3.53 7.44
N HIS A 165 -4.75 -3.21 6.19
CA HIS A 165 -5.28 -2.03 5.53
C HIS A 165 -6.41 -2.44 4.58
N ILE A 166 -7.43 -1.59 4.47
CA ILE A 166 -8.57 -1.75 3.58
C ILE A 166 -8.33 -0.84 2.37
N PRO A 167 -7.90 -1.38 1.22
CA PRO A 167 -7.71 -0.56 0.03
C PRO A 167 -9.04 -0.04 -0.51
N ARG A 168 -9.01 1.07 -1.21
CA ARG A 168 -10.21 1.62 -1.83
C ARG A 168 -10.80 0.64 -2.84
N GLY A 169 -12.11 0.43 -2.74
CA GLY A 169 -12.83 -0.52 -3.59
C GLY A 169 -12.67 -1.98 -3.19
N ALA A 170 -12.11 -2.26 -2.00
CA ALA A 170 -12.02 -3.61 -1.48
C ALA A 170 -13.42 -4.25 -1.37
N ASP A 171 -13.52 -5.50 -1.77
CA ASP A 171 -14.71 -6.32 -1.49
C ASP A 171 -14.64 -6.77 -0.02
N LEU A 172 -15.49 -6.16 0.81
CA LEU A 172 -15.58 -6.43 2.23
C LEU A 172 -16.67 -7.48 2.57
N SER A 173 -17.15 -8.24 1.57
CA SER A 173 -17.99 -9.39 1.89
C SER A 173 -17.28 -10.32 2.86
N ARG A 174 -18.03 -10.92 3.77
CA ARG A 174 -17.48 -11.80 4.82
C ARG A 174 -16.57 -12.89 4.24
N GLU A 175 -16.99 -13.50 3.14
CA GLU A 175 -16.22 -14.56 2.48
C GLU A 175 -14.85 -14.06 2.01
N ASN A 176 -14.79 -12.92 1.33
CA ASN A 176 -13.53 -12.35 0.80
C ASN A 176 -12.61 -11.86 1.91
N VAL A 177 -13.15 -11.31 2.99
CA VAL A 177 -12.38 -10.94 4.18
C VAL A 177 -11.78 -12.17 4.86
N GLU A 178 -12.58 -13.23 5.07
CA GLU A 178 -12.11 -14.48 5.67
C GLU A 178 -11.03 -15.15 4.81
N ILE A 179 -11.21 -15.20 3.49
CA ILE A 179 -10.21 -15.73 2.55
C ILE A 179 -8.92 -14.89 2.63
N SER A 180 -9.01 -13.57 2.62
CA SER A 180 -7.84 -12.68 2.70
C SER A 180 -7.05 -12.90 3.99
N ILE A 181 -7.74 -13.01 5.14
CA ILE A 181 -7.11 -13.26 6.45
C ILE A 181 -6.44 -14.65 6.50
N GLN A 182 -7.09 -15.69 6.00
CA GLN A 182 -6.50 -17.04 6.00
C GLN A 182 -5.29 -17.12 5.07
N SER A 183 -5.41 -16.56 3.87
CA SER A 183 -4.29 -16.49 2.91
C SER A 183 -3.11 -15.68 3.46
N ALA A 184 -3.37 -14.58 4.19
CA ALA A 184 -2.33 -13.81 4.84
C ALA A 184 -1.61 -14.62 5.93
N LYS A 185 -2.34 -15.34 6.78
CA LYS A 185 -1.73 -16.22 7.79
C LYS A 185 -0.80 -17.25 7.15
N GLN A 186 -1.25 -17.89 6.07
CA GLN A 186 -0.43 -18.86 5.34
C GLN A 186 0.80 -18.19 4.74
N PHE A 187 0.63 -17.13 3.97
CA PHE A 187 1.70 -16.40 3.30
C PHE A 187 2.79 -15.96 4.30
N PHE A 188 2.39 -15.30 5.39
CA PHE A 188 3.37 -14.80 6.37
C PHE A 188 4.06 -15.91 7.14
N SER A 189 3.41 -17.06 7.37
CA SER A 189 4.06 -18.22 7.98
C SER A 189 5.07 -18.89 7.06
N GLU A 190 4.86 -18.86 5.74
CA GLU A 190 5.75 -19.44 4.74
C GLU A 190 6.94 -18.53 4.41
N ILE A 191 6.68 -17.22 4.21
CA ILE A 191 7.70 -16.25 3.76
C ILE A 191 8.50 -15.70 4.94
N PHE A 192 7.89 -15.57 6.12
CA PHE A 192 8.51 -15.00 7.32
C PHE A 192 8.36 -15.93 8.54
N PRO A 193 8.83 -17.19 8.47
CA PRO A 193 8.58 -18.21 9.50
C PRO A 193 9.08 -17.80 10.90
N ASP A 194 10.16 -17.03 10.96
CA ASP A 194 10.77 -16.59 12.22
C ASP A 194 10.18 -15.26 12.75
N ALA A 195 9.22 -14.66 12.05
CA ALA A 195 8.67 -13.37 12.46
C ALA A 195 7.80 -13.44 13.71
N GLY A 196 7.08 -14.59 13.93
CA GLY A 196 6.28 -14.80 15.14
C GLY A 196 5.12 -13.80 15.30
N PHE A 197 4.39 -13.50 14.23
CA PHE A 197 3.23 -12.61 14.28
C PHE A 197 2.14 -13.15 15.21
N ARG A 198 1.71 -12.32 16.17
CA ARG A 198 0.79 -12.71 17.25
C ARG A 198 -0.66 -12.36 16.95
N ALA A 199 -0.90 -11.34 16.13
CA ALA A 199 -2.25 -10.87 15.82
C ALA A 199 -2.29 -10.19 14.43
N ILE A 200 -3.50 -10.05 13.91
CA ILE A 200 -3.83 -9.15 12.81
C ILE A 200 -4.61 -7.98 13.43
N LEU A 201 -4.16 -6.76 13.17
CA LEU A 201 -4.79 -5.53 13.61
C LEU A 201 -5.34 -4.78 12.41
N CYS A 202 -6.45 -4.10 12.59
CA CYS A 202 -7.00 -3.19 11.57
C CYS A 202 -7.35 -1.86 12.22
N TYR A 203 -6.70 -0.80 11.80
CA TYR A 203 -7.03 0.57 12.16
C TYR A 203 -7.80 1.20 11.00
N SER A 204 -9.12 1.26 11.12
CA SER A 204 -9.96 1.82 10.08
C SER A 204 -11.16 2.55 10.67
N TRP A 205 -11.47 3.74 10.13
CA TRP A 205 -12.69 4.46 10.45
C TRP A 205 -13.97 3.68 10.10
N LEU A 206 -13.88 2.72 9.16
CA LEU A 206 -14.98 1.80 8.82
C LEU A 206 -15.38 0.91 9.99
N LEU A 207 -14.47 0.66 10.93
CA LEU A 207 -14.73 -0.15 12.13
C LEU A 207 -15.31 0.69 13.29
N TYR A 208 -15.49 2.00 13.11
CA TYR A 208 -16.14 2.84 14.10
C TYR A 208 -17.62 2.41 14.24
N PRO A 209 -18.13 2.24 15.49
CA PRO A 209 -19.46 1.65 15.71
C PRO A 209 -20.60 2.34 14.97
N ASP A 210 -20.53 3.66 14.82
CA ASP A 210 -21.56 4.42 14.10
C ASP A 210 -21.50 4.18 12.58
N MET A 211 -20.36 3.83 12.04
CA MET A 211 -20.19 3.50 10.62
C MET A 211 -20.74 2.12 10.26
N ILE A 212 -20.78 1.18 11.20
CA ILE A 212 -21.34 -0.17 11.01
C ILE A 212 -22.76 -0.11 10.47
N ARG A 213 -23.56 0.90 10.87
CA ARG A 213 -24.94 1.09 10.40
C ARG A 213 -25.03 1.46 8.91
N HIS A 214 -23.94 1.92 8.31
CA HIS A 214 -23.87 2.35 6.91
C HIS A 214 -23.23 1.29 6.00
N LEU A 215 -22.70 0.22 6.60
CA LEU A 215 -22.17 -0.89 5.84
C LEU A 215 -23.30 -1.82 5.35
N PRO A 216 -23.16 -2.49 4.21
CA PRO A 216 -24.09 -3.54 3.79
C PRO A 216 -24.25 -4.60 4.88
N ALA A 217 -25.42 -5.20 4.99
CA ALA A 217 -25.74 -6.19 6.02
C ALA A 217 -24.89 -7.48 5.97
N ASP A 218 -24.24 -7.71 4.84
CA ASP A 218 -23.37 -8.85 4.52
C ASP A 218 -21.86 -8.51 4.58
N SER A 219 -21.52 -7.32 5.08
CA SER A 219 -20.13 -6.84 5.23
C SER A 219 -19.51 -7.30 6.54
#